data_bf22fa3bda7f839e491c24af1f1cafb8
#
_entry.id   bf22fa3bda7f839e491c24af1f1cafb8
#
_cell.length_a   1.000
_cell.length_b   1.000
_cell.length_c   1.000
_cell.angle_alpha   90.00
_cell.angle_beta   90.00
_cell.angle_gamma   90.00
#
_symmetry.space_group_name_H-M   'P 1'
#
loop_
_entity.id
_entity.type
_entity.pdbx_description
1 polymer ?
#
loop_
_entity_poly.entity_id
_entity_poly.type
_entity_poly.pdbx_seq_one_letter_code
_entity_poly.pdbx_strand_id
1 'polypeptide(L)'
;MKYIITSFNQTNKILLALIFSIFLVRTSLAQISRIDQTGRNSVLVTDDSSKTPGEFVPLSQFTYAGKPRYTLDGSLPLMKTEIRPLNASIVGGVFIGAIVFLHIHQTNAWWSGQRGKFHFEEDWVSALQVDKAGHSYGGYMASYIMSEGLMASGFSWNTATLYGAGFGLLYQTYVETEDGFAKTWGFSPSDWYFDAIGPLFFLSQHYVPALQNITPKWQYIPSEWTGEPIINRPRTFIDDYNSSTFWWSVNVYNILPESWKKYWVPWLNIAVGYGANSIDVKADPNGPPDQLSQRRYVVGLDYNLVELLPKGGHFWNWLRQSLNFIKLPSPAIEFGNGGTKFSLLYPFRFNLNGFKF
;
A
#
# COMPACT_ATOMS: atom_id res chain seq x y z
N MET A 1 23.39 -3.90 -20.93
CA MET A 1 22.12 -4.02 -21.67
C MET A 1 21.39 -5.35 -21.43
N LYS A 2 22.02 -6.53 -21.45
CA LYS A 2 21.36 -7.83 -21.12
C LYS A 2 20.80 -7.91 -19.68
N TYR A 3 21.45 -7.33 -18.68
CA TYR A 3 20.99 -7.35 -17.27
C TYR A 3 19.81 -6.42 -16.98
N ILE A 4 19.64 -5.34 -17.76
CA ILE A 4 18.49 -4.42 -17.63
C ILE A 4 17.20 -5.12 -18.03
N ILE A 5 17.23 -5.91 -19.09
CA ILE A 5 16.06 -6.64 -19.61
C ILE A 5 15.66 -7.77 -18.65
N THR A 6 16.59 -8.40 -17.93
CA THR A 6 16.27 -9.50 -17.01
C THR A 6 15.67 -9.04 -15.70
N SER A 7 16.15 -7.94 -15.10
CA SER A 7 15.57 -7.38 -13.87
C SER A 7 14.18 -6.79 -14.12
N PHE A 8 14.02 -5.99 -15.16
CA PHE A 8 12.72 -5.42 -15.57
C PHE A 8 11.69 -6.52 -15.91
N ASN A 9 12.16 -7.65 -16.47
CA ASN A 9 11.31 -8.78 -16.81
C ASN A 9 10.85 -9.58 -15.58
N GLN A 10 11.60 -9.61 -14.48
CA GLN A 10 11.17 -10.27 -13.24
C GLN A 10 10.18 -9.41 -12.44
N THR A 11 10.43 -8.11 -12.30
CA THR A 11 9.53 -7.19 -11.60
C THR A 11 8.16 -7.13 -12.29
N ASN A 12 8.14 -7.09 -13.62
CA ASN A 12 6.90 -7.14 -14.40
C ASN A 12 6.17 -8.48 -14.26
N LYS A 13 6.88 -9.60 -14.10
CA LYS A 13 6.26 -10.92 -13.83
C LYS A 13 5.62 -10.98 -12.45
N ILE A 14 6.23 -10.36 -11.43
CA ILE A 14 5.68 -10.29 -10.07
C ILE A 14 4.43 -9.42 -10.05
N LEU A 15 4.50 -8.22 -10.63
CA LEU A 15 3.36 -7.32 -10.74
C LEU A 15 2.22 -7.95 -11.55
N LEU A 16 2.53 -8.62 -12.67
CA LEU A 16 1.57 -9.36 -13.48
C LEU A 16 1.00 -10.57 -12.72
N ALA A 17 1.80 -11.29 -11.93
CA ALA A 17 1.31 -12.41 -11.12
C ALA A 17 0.38 -11.94 -10.00
N LEU A 18 0.67 -10.81 -9.34
CA LEU A 18 -0.21 -10.20 -8.34
C LEU A 18 -1.52 -9.70 -8.98
N ILE A 19 -1.44 -9.00 -10.10
CA ILE A 19 -2.61 -8.55 -10.88
C ILE A 19 -3.41 -9.75 -11.37
N PHE A 20 -2.76 -10.81 -11.85
CA PHE A 20 -3.40 -12.02 -12.34
C PHE A 20 -4.02 -12.84 -11.19
N SER A 21 -3.41 -12.87 -10.00
CA SER A 21 -3.99 -13.49 -8.81
C SER A 21 -5.26 -12.75 -8.35
N ILE A 22 -5.24 -11.42 -8.34
CA ILE A 22 -6.42 -10.58 -8.07
C ILE A 22 -7.51 -10.83 -9.13
N PHE A 23 -7.12 -10.99 -10.40
CA PHE A 23 -8.05 -11.26 -11.50
C PHE A 23 -8.65 -12.67 -11.42
N LEU A 24 -7.86 -13.69 -11.00
CA LEU A 24 -8.35 -15.05 -10.77
C LEU A 24 -9.34 -15.13 -9.62
N VAL A 25 -9.07 -14.43 -8.51
CA VAL A 25 -10.03 -14.32 -7.39
C VAL A 25 -11.34 -13.71 -7.90
N ARG A 26 -11.26 -12.67 -8.73
CA ARG A 26 -12.44 -12.04 -9.32
C ARG A 26 -13.26 -12.98 -10.20
N THR A 27 -12.61 -13.70 -11.14
CA THR A 27 -13.32 -14.57 -12.07
C THR A 27 -13.97 -15.74 -11.36
N SER A 28 -13.31 -16.30 -10.36
CA SER A 28 -13.84 -17.37 -9.53
C SER A 28 -15.00 -16.88 -8.66
N LEU A 29 -14.85 -15.74 -7.97
CA LEU A 29 -15.92 -15.16 -7.14
C LEU A 29 -17.12 -14.68 -7.98
N ALA A 30 -16.89 -14.12 -9.18
CA ALA A 30 -17.96 -13.70 -10.08
C ALA A 30 -18.72 -14.88 -10.72
N GLN A 31 -18.05 -16.01 -11.00
CA GLN A 31 -18.72 -17.23 -11.45
C GLN A 31 -19.57 -17.85 -10.36
N ILE A 32 -19.12 -17.84 -9.12
CA ILE A 32 -19.85 -18.38 -7.97
C ILE A 32 -21.10 -17.55 -7.68
N SER A 33 -21.01 -16.22 -7.74
CA SER A 33 -22.17 -15.34 -7.58
C SER A 33 -23.22 -15.52 -8.68
N ARG A 34 -22.82 -15.99 -9.88
CA ARG A 34 -23.73 -16.30 -10.98
C ARG A 34 -24.45 -17.64 -10.83
N ILE A 35 -23.82 -18.61 -10.17
CA ILE A 35 -24.42 -19.94 -9.95
C ILE A 35 -25.52 -19.87 -8.88
N ASP A 36 -25.39 -18.95 -7.91
CA ASP A 36 -26.40 -18.77 -6.84
C ASP A 36 -27.59 -17.89 -7.25
N GLN A 37 -27.48 -17.23 -8.44
CA GLN A 37 -28.56 -16.44 -9.02
C GLN A 37 -29.08 -17.05 -10.32
N THR A 38 -29.87 -18.11 -10.23
CA THR A 38 -30.78 -18.53 -11.29
C THR A 38 -31.81 -17.43 -11.52
N GLY A 39 -31.51 -16.56 -12.48
CA GLY A 39 -32.47 -15.76 -13.23
C GLY A 39 -32.87 -14.42 -12.65
N ARG A 40 -32.03 -13.40 -12.75
CA ARG A 40 -32.43 -12.05 -13.14
C ARG A 40 -31.20 -11.18 -13.43
N ASN A 41 -31.07 -10.74 -14.67
CA ASN A 41 -30.17 -9.66 -15.05
C ASN A 41 -30.68 -8.35 -14.44
N SER A 42 -29.92 -7.72 -13.56
CA SER A 42 -30.00 -6.29 -13.36
C SER A 42 -28.70 -5.77 -12.75
N VAL A 43 -27.98 -5.04 -13.57
CA VAL A 43 -26.85 -4.18 -13.20
C VAL A 43 -27.44 -2.92 -12.57
N LEU A 44 -27.63 -2.92 -11.27
CA LEU A 44 -27.77 -1.72 -10.42
C LEU A 44 -27.64 -2.19 -8.98
N VAL A 45 -26.99 -1.42 -8.12
CA VAL A 45 -27.17 -1.51 -6.67
C VAL A 45 -28.65 -1.18 -6.42
N THR A 46 -29.51 -2.14 -6.65
CA THR A 46 -30.88 -2.08 -6.16
C THR A 46 -30.79 -2.41 -4.68
N ASP A 47 -31.32 -1.54 -3.88
CA ASP A 47 -31.77 -1.78 -2.53
C ASP A 47 -32.56 -3.12 -2.56
N ASP A 48 -31.84 -4.22 -2.35
CA ASP A 48 -32.42 -5.57 -2.37
C ASP A 48 -33.17 -5.75 -1.06
N SER A 49 -34.39 -5.17 -1.05
CA SER A 49 -35.32 -5.24 0.07
C SER A 49 -35.80 -6.68 0.39
N SER A 50 -35.27 -7.69 -0.30
CA SER A 50 -35.56 -9.11 -0.02
C SER A 50 -34.61 -9.74 1.02
N LYS A 51 -33.54 -9.03 1.42
CA LYS A 51 -32.59 -9.52 2.45
C LYS A 51 -33.05 -9.10 3.83
N THR A 52 -32.89 -9.99 4.80
CA THR A 52 -33.32 -9.80 6.20
C THR A 52 -32.72 -8.50 6.76
N PRO A 53 -33.55 -7.54 7.23
CA PRO A 53 -33.02 -6.34 7.85
C PRO A 53 -32.07 -6.69 9.00
N GLY A 54 -30.82 -6.18 8.97
CA GLY A 54 -29.82 -6.41 10.00
C GLY A 54 -28.75 -7.45 9.66
N GLU A 55 -28.77 -8.09 8.47
CA GLU A 55 -27.73 -9.01 8.03
C GLU A 55 -26.47 -8.30 7.54
N PHE A 56 -26.63 -7.20 6.81
CA PHE A 56 -25.55 -6.43 6.21
C PHE A 56 -25.37 -5.08 6.87
N VAL A 57 -24.14 -4.57 6.84
CA VAL A 57 -23.86 -3.17 7.23
C VAL A 57 -24.57 -2.27 6.24
N PRO A 58 -25.39 -1.30 6.70
CA PRO A 58 -26.05 -0.35 5.81
C PRO A 58 -25.03 0.44 4.96
N LEU A 59 -25.35 0.69 3.70
CA LEU A 59 -24.46 1.44 2.79
C LEU A 59 -24.06 2.81 3.35
N SER A 60 -24.98 3.46 4.08
CA SER A 60 -24.73 4.75 4.75
C SER A 60 -23.69 4.67 5.88
N GLN A 61 -23.46 3.47 6.43
CA GLN A 61 -22.48 3.23 7.49
C GLN A 61 -21.17 2.64 6.93
N PHE A 62 -21.23 1.95 5.77
CA PHE A 62 -20.04 1.40 5.13
C PHE A 62 -19.32 2.50 4.31
N THR A 63 -18.67 3.39 5.04
CA THR A 63 -18.00 4.55 4.47
C THR A 63 -16.52 4.60 4.86
N TYR A 64 -15.74 5.31 4.05
CA TYR A 64 -14.38 5.70 4.37
C TYR A 64 -14.24 7.20 4.07
N ALA A 65 -13.77 7.96 5.05
CA ALA A 65 -13.70 9.42 4.96
C ALA A 65 -15.01 10.07 4.49
N GLY A 66 -16.16 9.56 5.00
CA GLY A 66 -17.49 10.06 4.65
C GLY A 66 -17.99 9.69 3.25
N LYS A 67 -17.28 8.86 2.51
CA LYS A 67 -17.66 8.39 1.15
C LYS A 67 -17.95 6.90 1.15
N PRO A 68 -18.86 6.40 0.29
CA PRO A 68 -19.14 4.98 0.16
C PRO A 68 -17.87 4.17 -0.06
N ARG A 69 -17.67 3.14 0.73
CA ARG A 69 -16.62 2.15 0.57
C ARG A 69 -17.10 1.00 -0.31
N TYR A 70 -16.17 0.33 -0.97
CA TYR A 70 -16.46 -0.78 -1.86
C TYR A 70 -15.61 -1.99 -1.46
N THR A 71 -16.21 -3.17 -1.50
CA THR A 71 -15.54 -4.44 -1.25
C THR A 71 -15.05 -5.07 -2.57
N LEU A 72 -14.11 -5.99 -2.47
CA LEU A 72 -13.53 -6.70 -3.61
C LEU A 72 -14.60 -7.46 -4.43
N ASP A 73 -15.55 -8.12 -3.76
CA ASP A 73 -16.61 -8.91 -4.38
C ASP A 73 -17.88 -8.10 -4.73
N GLY A 74 -17.94 -6.84 -4.32
CA GLY A 74 -19.05 -5.94 -4.55
C GLY A 74 -20.26 -6.14 -3.63
N SER A 75 -20.18 -7.06 -2.67
CA SER A 75 -21.23 -7.24 -1.64
C SER A 75 -21.05 -6.20 -0.53
N LEU A 76 -22.15 -5.87 0.18
CA LEU A 76 -22.01 -5.18 1.46
C LEU A 76 -21.43 -6.14 2.50
N PRO A 77 -20.57 -5.66 3.42
CA PRO A 77 -20.03 -6.52 4.46
C PRO A 77 -21.11 -6.94 5.44
N LEU A 78 -20.98 -8.13 5.98
CA LEU A 78 -21.88 -8.68 6.99
C LEU A 78 -21.74 -7.94 8.32
N MET A 79 -22.82 -7.79 9.06
CA MET A 79 -22.81 -7.32 10.45
C MET A 79 -22.26 -8.39 11.40
N LYS A 80 -22.54 -9.65 11.11
CA LYS A 80 -22.02 -10.82 11.85
C LYS A 80 -21.27 -11.74 10.89
N THR A 81 -20.19 -12.33 11.37
CA THR A 81 -19.39 -13.25 10.56
C THR A 81 -20.21 -14.50 10.24
N GLU A 82 -20.35 -14.78 8.96
CA GLU A 82 -20.90 -15.99 8.39
C GLU A 82 -19.99 -16.48 7.27
N ILE A 83 -19.14 -17.44 7.61
CA ILE A 83 -18.08 -17.88 6.68
C ILE A 83 -18.70 -18.56 5.48
N ARG A 84 -18.32 -18.14 4.30
CA ARG A 84 -18.63 -18.74 3.00
C ARG A 84 -17.50 -19.72 2.64
N PRO A 85 -17.67 -21.06 2.85
CA PRO A 85 -16.54 -22.00 2.81
C PRO A 85 -15.76 -21.95 1.48
N LEU A 86 -16.45 -21.85 0.36
CA LEU A 86 -15.82 -21.83 -0.95
C LEU A 86 -15.01 -20.56 -1.17
N ASN A 87 -15.58 -19.39 -0.83
CA ASN A 87 -14.88 -18.11 -0.92
C ASN A 87 -13.66 -18.08 0.01
N ALA A 88 -13.84 -18.57 1.24
CA ALA A 88 -12.76 -18.66 2.21
C ALA A 88 -11.62 -19.57 1.73
N SER A 89 -11.95 -20.69 1.08
CA SER A 89 -10.95 -21.60 0.50
C SER A 89 -10.20 -20.94 -0.67
N ILE A 90 -10.89 -20.22 -1.54
CA ILE A 90 -10.27 -19.50 -2.67
C ILE A 90 -9.36 -18.38 -2.14
N VAL A 91 -9.89 -17.52 -1.27
CA VAL A 91 -9.13 -16.41 -0.68
C VAL A 91 -7.93 -16.95 0.11
N GLY A 92 -8.14 -17.95 0.98
CA GLY A 92 -7.07 -18.60 1.72
C GLY A 92 -6.00 -19.21 0.82
N GLY A 93 -6.39 -19.92 -0.24
CA GLY A 93 -5.46 -20.48 -1.23
C GLY A 93 -4.63 -19.42 -1.93
N VAL A 94 -5.24 -18.28 -2.32
CA VAL A 94 -4.53 -17.15 -2.94
C VAL A 94 -3.55 -16.52 -1.94
N PHE A 95 -3.94 -16.30 -0.70
CA PHE A 95 -3.04 -15.75 0.32
C PHE A 95 -1.88 -16.69 0.64
N ILE A 96 -2.14 -17.98 0.81
CA ILE A 96 -1.07 -18.98 1.03
C ILE A 96 -0.12 -18.99 -0.17
N GLY A 97 -0.66 -19.03 -1.39
CA GLY A 97 0.15 -18.98 -2.61
C GLY A 97 0.99 -17.71 -2.71
N ALA A 98 0.43 -16.56 -2.36
CA ALA A 98 1.15 -15.29 -2.35
C ALA A 98 2.26 -15.28 -1.28
N ILE A 99 1.99 -15.77 -0.06
CA ILE A 99 3.00 -15.86 1.01
C ILE A 99 4.15 -16.79 0.61
N VAL A 100 3.83 -17.97 0.07
CA VAL A 100 4.86 -18.92 -0.41
C VAL A 100 5.70 -18.30 -1.52
N PHE A 101 5.04 -17.64 -2.48
CA PHE A 101 5.74 -16.95 -3.56
C PHE A 101 6.67 -15.84 -3.04
N LEU A 102 6.16 -15.00 -2.13
CA LEU A 102 6.95 -13.92 -1.51
C LEU A 102 8.11 -14.50 -0.70
N HIS A 103 7.90 -15.57 0.09
CA HIS A 103 8.97 -16.23 0.83
C HIS A 103 10.08 -16.74 -0.10
N ILE A 104 9.73 -17.43 -1.19
CA ILE A 104 10.71 -17.91 -2.18
C ILE A 104 11.47 -16.73 -2.80
N HIS A 105 10.76 -15.64 -3.13
CA HIS A 105 11.37 -14.46 -3.70
C HIS A 105 12.34 -13.79 -2.71
N GLN A 106 11.93 -13.56 -1.48
CA GLN A 106 12.73 -12.96 -0.41
C GLN A 106 13.93 -13.84 -0.06
N THR A 107 13.76 -15.17 0.02
CA THR A 107 14.86 -16.13 0.25
C THR A 107 15.93 -15.98 -0.83
N ASN A 108 15.56 -15.82 -2.09
CA ASN A 108 16.51 -15.65 -3.18
C ASN A 108 17.12 -14.24 -3.24
N ALA A 109 16.42 -13.22 -2.78
CA ALA A 109 16.86 -11.83 -2.81
C ALA A 109 17.66 -11.45 -1.55
N TRP A 110 17.10 -11.64 -0.37
CA TRP A 110 17.64 -11.13 0.90
C TRP A 110 18.37 -12.20 1.71
N TRP A 111 17.81 -13.40 1.81
CA TRP A 111 18.30 -14.46 2.72
C TRP A 111 19.17 -15.52 2.04
N SER A 112 19.50 -15.34 0.76
CA SER A 112 20.23 -16.32 -0.03
C SER A 112 21.66 -16.54 0.51
N GLY A 113 21.95 -17.79 0.91
CA GLY A 113 23.28 -18.23 1.31
C GLY A 113 23.81 -17.64 2.63
N GLN A 114 22.98 -16.94 3.37
CA GLN A 114 23.37 -16.12 4.52
C GLN A 114 22.74 -16.52 5.85
N ARG A 115 22.14 -17.69 5.93
CA ARG A 115 21.47 -18.13 7.15
C ARG A 115 22.44 -18.42 8.28
N GLY A 116 22.19 -17.86 9.48
CA GLY A 116 23.00 -17.96 10.69
C GLY A 116 22.18 -18.34 11.92
N LYS A 117 22.73 -18.08 13.10
CA LYS A 117 22.00 -18.13 14.37
C LYS A 117 21.16 -16.87 14.47
N PHE A 118 19.97 -16.98 15.07
CA PHE A 118 19.13 -15.83 15.37
C PHE A 118 19.88 -14.80 16.23
N HIS A 119 19.80 -13.54 15.81
CA HIS A 119 20.38 -12.43 16.56
C HIS A 119 19.55 -11.16 16.36
N PHE A 120 19.71 -10.23 17.29
CA PHE A 120 19.16 -8.88 17.21
C PHE A 120 20.22 -7.95 16.65
N GLU A 121 19.81 -7.07 15.76
CA GLU A 121 20.64 -6.01 15.20
C GLU A 121 19.79 -4.76 15.07
N GLU A 122 20.22 -3.66 15.69
CA GLU A 122 19.48 -2.39 15.63
C GLU A 122 19.96 -1.58 14.42
N ASP A 123 19.07 -1.34 13.48
CA ASP A 123 19.40 -0.67 12.24
C ASP A 123 18.64 0.67 12.03
N TRP A 124 18.35 1.38 13.12
CA TRP A 124 17.63 2.67 13.11
C TRP A 124 18.08 3.64 12.02
N VAL A 125 19.36 3.62 11.66
CA VAL A 125 19.94 4.52 10.66
C VAL A 125 19.79 4.01 9.23
N SER A 126 19.30 2.78 9.05
CA SER A 126 19.15 2.15 7.73
C SER A 126 18.40 3.06 6.76
N ALA A 127 18.96 3.23 5.56
CA ALA A 127 18.40 4.03 4.48
C ALA A 127 17.87 5.41 4.93
N LEU A 128 18.50 6.05 5.92
CA LEU A 128 18.03 7.30 6.53
C LEU A 128 16.57 7.22 7.03
N GLN A 129 16.14 6.09 7.59
CA GLN A 129 14.79 5.76 8.06
C GLN A 129 13.70 5.68 6.97
N VAL A 130 14.04 5.70 5.68
CA VAL A 130 13.07 5.43 4.60
C VAL A 130 12.57 3.99 4.69
N ASP A 131 13.43 3.09 5.09
CA ASP A 131 13.14 1.71 5.44
C ASP A 131 11.99 1.60 6.47
N LYS A 132 12.10 2.30 7.58
CA LYS A 132 11.06 2.34 8.63
C LYS A 132 9.70 2.81 8.11
N ALA A 133 9.70 3.80 7.21
CA ALA A 133 8.47 4.23 6.53
C ALA A 133 7.92 3.11 5.62
N GLY A 134 8.81 2.34 4.99
CA GLY A 134 8.48 1.15 4.19
C GLY A 134 7.80 0.06 5.03
N HIS A 135 8.37 -0.28 6.18
CA HIS A 135 7.81 -1.24 7.15
C HIS A 135 6.40 -0.83 7.58
N SER A 136 6.21 0.42 7.99
CA SER A 136 4.88 0.93 8.37
C SER A 136 3.87 0.86 7.22
N TYR A 137 4.25 1.29 6.02
CA TYR A 137 3.38 1.22 4.84
C TYR A 137 3.07 -0.23 4.47
N GLY A 138 4.05 -1.12 4.49
CA GLY A 138 3.91 -2.55 4.21
C GLY A 138 2.92 -3.23 5.15
N GLY A 139 3.06 -3.00 6.46
CA GLY A 139 2.15 -3.50 7.48
C GLY A 139 0.71 -3.00 7.30
N TYR A 140 0.55 -1.70 6.98
CA TYR A 140 -0.76 -1.12 6.66
C TYR A 140 -1.40 -1.79 5.43
N MET A 141 -0.66 -1.94 4.33
CA MET A 141 -1.17 -2.53 3.09
C MET A 141 -1.49 -4.02 3.24
N ALA A 142 -0.67 -4.78 3.97
CA ALA A 142 -0.95 -6.18 4.29
C ALA A 142 -2.26 -6.31 5.09
N SER A 143 -2.48 -5.41 6.06
CA SER A 143 -3.71 -5.35 6.85
C SER A 143 -4.93 -5.05 5.98
N TYR A 144 -4.82 -4.05 5.09
CA TYR A 144 -5.90 -3.69 4.17
C TYR A 144 -6.26 -4.84 3.24
N ILE A 145 -5.28 -5.44 2.55
CA ILE A 145 -5.51 -6.51 1.56
C ILE A 145 -6.12 -7.75 2.24
N MET A 146 -5.61 -8.13 3.42
CA MET A 146 -6.18 -9.25 4.18
C MET A 146 -7.62 -8.95 4.62
N SER A 147 -7.91 -7.75 5.12
CA SER A 147 -9.26 -7.34 5.51
C SER A 147 -10.25 -7.44 4.35
N GLU A 148 -9.87 -7.01 3.14
CA GLU A 148 -10.70 -7.14 1.93
C GLU A 148 -10.96 -8.62 1.59
N GLY A 149 -9.95 -9.47 1.66
CA GLY A 149 -10.10 -10.91 1.44
C GLY A 149 -10.99 -11.58 2.48
N LEU A 150 -10.87 -11.21 3.75
CA LEU A 150 -11.72 -11.74 4.82
C LEU A 150 -13.18 -11.32 4.65
N MET A 151 -13.47 -10.05 4.29
CA MET A 151 -14.84 -9.62 3.99
C MET A 151 -15.44 -10.42 2.83
N ALA A 152 -14.68 -10.65 1.74
CA ALA A 152 -15.11 -11.48 0.62
C ALA A 152 -15.35 -12.95 1.03
N SER A 153 -14.71 -13.42 2.11
CA SER A 153 -14.88 -14.75 2.70
C SER A 153 -16.07 -14.86 3.65
N GLY A 154 -16.80 -13.76 3.92
CA GLY A 154 -17.97 -13.73 4.79
C GLY A 154 -17.66 -13.35 6.25
N PHE A 155 -16.48 -12.78 6.52
CA PHE A 155 -16.22 -12.16 7.82
C PHE A 155 -16.94 -10.81 7.92
N SER A 156 -17.45 -10.49 9.10
CA SER A 156 -18.00 -9.16 9.36
C SER A 156 -16.92 -8.09 9.23
N TRP A 157 -17.33 -6.86 8.92
CA TRP A 157 -16.39 -5.74 8.74
C TRP A 157 -15.45 -5.56 9.95
N ASN A 158 -16.00 -5.56 11.16
CA ASN A 158 -15.20 -5.43 12.38
C ASN A 158 -14.18 -6.57 12.53
N THR A 159 -14.63 -7.83 12.35
CA THR A 159 -13.76 -8.99 12.47
C THR A 159 -12.70 -9.02 11.38
N ALA A 160 -13.07 -8.70 10.14
CA ALA A 160 -12.15 -8.63 9.01
C ALA A 160 -11.09 -7.53 9.21
N THR A 161 -11.47 -6.39 9.76
CA THR A 161 -10.52 -5.30 10.06
C THR A 161 -9.55 -5.70 11.17
N LEU A 162 -10.06 -6.29 12.26
CA LEU A 162 -9.21 -6.74 13.38
C LEU A 162 -8.22 -7.84 12.96
N TYR A 163 -8.71 -8.85 12.26
CA TYR A 163 -7.86 -9.96 11.79
C TYR A 163 -6.93 -9.54 10.67
N GLY A 164 -7.36 -8.59 9.82
CA GLY A 164 -6.50 -7.97 8.83
C GLY A 164 -5.32 -7.24 9.47
N ALA A 165 -5.57 -6.43 10.50
CA ALA A 165 -4.52 -5.76 11.27
C ALA A 165 -3.58 -6.78 11.95
N GLY A 166 -4.15 -7.81 12.58
CA GLY A 166 -3.37 -8.91 13.17
C GLY A 166 -2.49 -9.62 12.15
N PHE A 167 -3.02 -9.90 10.96
CA PHE A 167 -2.25 -10.50 9.88
C PHE A 167 -1.11 -9.58 9.41
N GLY A 168 -1.36 -8.29 9.23
CA GLY A 168 -0.34 -7.33 8.81
C GLY A 168 0.84 -7.32 9.78
N LEU A 169 0.56 -7.28 11.08
CA LEU A 169 1.60 -7.36 12.12
C LEU A 169 2.33 -8.71 12.10
N LEU A 170 1.60 -9.82 12.01
CA LEU A 170 2.22 -11.16 12.01
C LEU A 170 3.09 -11.39 10.78
N TYR A 171 2.67 -10.93 9.61
CA TYR A 171 3.46 -11.06 8.38
C TYR A 171 4.76 -10.25 8.46
N GLN A 172 4.70 -9.02 8.92
CA GLN A 172 5.90 -8.19 9.09
C GLN A 172 6.81 -8.78 10.18
N THR A 173 6.25 -9.22 11.32
CA THR A 173 7.03 -9.93 12.37
C THR A 173 7.70 -11.19 11.82
N TYR A 174 7.05 -11.89 10.87
CA TYR A 174 7.66 -13.03 10.19
C TYR A 174 8.87 -12.60 9.36
N VAL A 175 8.78 -11.50 8.60
CA VAL A 175 9.91 -10.96 7.82
C VAL A 175 11.07 -10.62 8.75
N GLU A 176 10.84 -9.87 9.81
CA GLU A 176 11.84 -9.52 10.83
C GLU A 176 12.47 -10.77 11.49
N THR A 177 11.68 -11.81 11.71
CA THR A 177 12.18 -13.09 12.26
C THR A 177 13.14 -13.77 11.28
N GLU A 178 12.84 -13.76 10.00
CA GLU A 178 13.72 -14.31 8.96
C GLU A 178 15.00 -13.48 8.82
N ASP A 179 14.92 -12.14 8.94
CA ASP A 179 16.08 -11.25 9.00
C ASP A 179 16.94 -11.55 10.22
N GLY A 180 16.33 -11.88 11.37
CA GLY A 180 17.02 -12.34 12.57
C GLY A 180 17.90 -13.57 12.36
N PHE A 181 17.60 -14.41 11.36
CA PHE A 181 18.44 -15.56 10.97
C PHE A 181 19.42 -15.24 9.83
N ALA A 182 19.34 -14.08 9.20
CA ALA A 182 20.26 -13.68 8.13
C ALA A 182 21.54 -13.09 8.73
N LYS A 183 22.72 -13.48 8.22
CA LYS A 183 24.00 -13.03 8.78
C LYS A 183 24.29 -11.54 8.62
N THR A 184 23.69 -10.91 7.62
CA THR A 184 23.93 -9.51 7.24
C THR A 184 22.83 -8.57 7.67
N TRP A 185 21.77 -9.12 8.26
CA TRP A 185 20.62 -8.35 8.76
C TRP A 185 20.56 -8.53 10.28
N GLY A 186 19.56 -9.01 10.82
CA GLY A 186 19.27 -9.22 12.21
C GLY A 186 17.82 -8.85 12.45
N PHE A 187 17.23 -9.32 13.53
CA PHE A 187 15.93 -8.83 13.96
C PHE A 187 16.10 -7.40 14.47
N SER A 188 15.55 -6.43 13.76
CA SER A 188 15.63 -5.02 14.15
C SER A 188 14.44 -4.64 15.05
N PRO A 189 14.66 -4.25 16.33
CA PRO A 189 13.59 -3.75 17.17
C PRO A 189 12.91 -2.50 16.59
N SER A 190 13.66 -1.61 15.95
CA SER A 190 13.09 -0.41 15.34
C SER A 190 12.18 -0.77 14.17
N ASP A 191 12.53 -1.74 13.30
CA ASP A 191 11.66 -2.19 12.22
C ASP A 191 10.39 -2.80 12.76
N TRP A 192 10.48 -3.65 13.77
CA TRP A 192 9.31 -4.24 14.39
C TRP A 192 8.35 -3.19 14.99
N TYR A 193 8.86 -2.09 15.56
CA TYR A 193 7.99 -1.00 16.02
C TYR A 193 7.26 -0.35 14.83
N PHE A 194 7.92 -0.11 13.72
CA PHE A 194 7.30 0.46 12.53
C PHE A 194 6.37 -0.52 11.83
N ASP A 195 6.66 -1.81 11.87
CA ASP A 195 5.75 -2.89 11.46
C ASP A 195 4.43 -2.87 12.23
N ALA A 196 4.46 -2.52 13.50
CA ALA A 196 3.26 -2.40 14.32
C ALA A 196 2.49 -1.10 14.05
N ILE A 197 3.17 0.01 13.74
CA ILE A 197 2.53 1.32 13.48
C ILE A 197 1.54 1.24 12.32
N GLY A 198 1.88 0.58 11.22
CA GLY A 198 1.02 0.45 10.04
C GLY A 198 -0.32 -0.24 10.35
N PRO A 199 -0.32 -1.48 10.85
CA PRO A 199 -1.53 -2.20 11.26
C PRO A 199 -2.34 -1.48 12.33
N LEU A 200 -1.69 -0.87 13.31
CA LEU A 200 -2.37 -0.09 14.34
C LEU A 200 -3.05 1.15 13.76
N PHE A 201 -2.42 1.83 12.81
CA PHE A 201 -3.04 2.95 12.11
C PHE A 201 -4.23 2.51 11.26
N PHE A 202 -4.11 1.39 10.53
CA PHE A 202 -5.22 0.79 9.79
C PHE A 202 -6.41 0.47 10.71
N LEU A 203 -6.14 -0.15 11.85
CA LEU A 203 -7.16 -0.49 12.85
C LEU A 203 -7.77 0.78 13.47
N SER A 204 -6.95 1.78 13.78
CA SER A 204 -7.41 3.04 14.36
C SER A 204 -8.36 3.80 13.44
N GLN A 205 -8.15 3.77 12.12
CA GLN A 205 -9.04 4.39 11.15
C GLN A 205 -10.44 3.77 11.14
N HIS A 206 -10.56 2.51 11.53
CA HIS A 206 -11.87 1.85 11.64
C HIS A 206 -12.70 2.41 12.80
N TYR A 207 -12.06 2.68 13.94
CA TYR A 207 -12.73 3.14 15.14
C TYR A 207 -12.77 4.66 15.28
N VAL A 208 -11.89 5.38 14.59
CA VAL A 208 -11.77 6.84 14.66
C VAL A 208 -11.92 7.44 13.26
N PRO A 209 -13.15 7.77 12.83
CA PRO A 209 -13.43 8.27 11.49
C PRO A 209 -12.61 9.50 11.06
N ALA A 210 -12.21 10.35 12.01
CA ALA A 210 -11.35 11.50 11.72
C ALA A 210 -10.02 11.12 11.10
N LEU A 211 -9.43 9.97 11.51
CA LEU A 211 -8.17 9.44 10.96
C LEU A 211 -8.30 8.94 9.51
N GLN A 212 -9.51 8.66 9.05
CA GLN A 212 -9.77 8.29 7.65
C GLN A 212 -9.47 9.43 6.67
N ASN A 213 -9.34 10.66 7.15
CA ASN A 213 -8.91 11.79 6.33
C ASN A 213 -7.41 11.78 6.03
N ILE A 214 -6.66 10.87 6.61
CA ILE A 214 -5.22 10.70 6.36
C ILE A 214 -5.02 9.36 5.67
N THR A 215 -4.48 9.38 4.45
CA THR A 215 -4.21 8.18 3.65
C THR A 215 -2.69 7.99 3.52
N PRO A 216 -2.13 6.86 3.99
CA PRO A 216 -0.74 6.54 3.70
C PRO A 216 -0.62 6.16 2.21
N LYS A 217 0.40 6.69 1.55
CA LYS A 217 0.64 6.43 0.12
C LYS A 217 2.11 6.15 -0.14
N TRP A 218 2.37 5.34 -1.14
CA TRP A 218 3.70 5.07 -1.64
C TRP A 218 3.85 5.59 -3.06
N GLN A 219 4.95 6.27 -3.31
CA GLN A 219 5.39 6.66 -4.65
C GLN A 219 6.69 5.93 -4.95
N TYR A 220 6.67 5.12 -6.00
CA TYR A 220 7.85 4.47 -6.53
C TYR A 220 8.11 4.98 -7.95
N ILE A 221 9.19 5.72 -8.12
CA ILE A 221 9.65 6.20 -9.43
C ILE A 221 11.14 5.88 -9.53
N PRO A 222 11.57 4.99 -10.44
CA PRO A 222 12.97 4.65 -10.58
C PRO A 222 13.86 5.89 -10.63
N SER A 223 14.91 5.92 -9.80
CA SER A 223 15.77 7.09 -9.64
C SER A 223 16.45 7.49 -10.95
N GLU A 224 16.72 6.54 -11.85
CA GLU A 224 17.22 6.82 -13.20
C GLU A 224 16.28 7.66 -14.05
N TRP A 225 14.96 7.63 -13.79
CA TRP A 225 13.99 8.45 -14.52
C TRP A 225 13.92 9.88 -14.02
N THR A 226 14.48 10.14 -12.83
CA THR A 226 14.50 11.48 -12.22
C THR A 226 15.82 12.21 -12.41
N GLY A 227 16.79 11.57 -13.07
CA GLY A 227 18.12 12.12 -13.28
C GLY A 227 19.05 12.02 -12.06
N GLU A 228 18.68 11.25 -11.06
CA GLU A 228 19.55 10.95 -9.92
C GLU A 228 20.57 9.87 -10.30
N PRO A 229 21.80 9.95 -9.77
CA PRO A 229 22.82 8.96 -10.05
C PRO A 229 22.43 7.60 -9.47
N ILE A 230 22.66 6.53 -10.24
CA ILE A 230 22.53 5.17 -9.73
C ILE A 230 23.83 4.83 -9.02
N ILE A 231 23.83 4.82 -7.69
CA ILE A 231 25.03 4.48 -6.92
C ILE A 231 25.16 2.95 -6.87
N ASN A 232 24.11 2.24 -6.49
CA ASN A 232 24.02 0.78 -6.55
C ASN A 232 22.57 0.37 -6.81
N ARG A 233 22.36 -0.70 -7.60
CA ARG A 233 21.02 -1.21 -7.84
C ARG A 233 20.62 -2.17 -6.73
N PRO A 234 19.46 -1.96 -6.09
CA PRO A 234 18.91 -2.90 -5.14
C PRO A 234 18.54 -4.22 -5.85
N ARG A 235 18.39 -5.29 -5.09
CA ARG A 235 17.97 -6.58 -5.60
C ARG A 235 16.48 -6.63 -5.95
N THR A 236 15.69 -5.86 -5.23
CA THR A 236 14.24 -5.77 -5.41
C THR A 236 13.81 -4.30 -5.48
N PHE A 237 12.59 -4.05 -5.97
CA PHE A 237 12.03 -2.71 -5.97
C PHE A 237 11.63 -2.24 -4.56
N ILE A 238 11.47 -3.17 -3.61
CA ILE A 238 11.13 -2.88 -2.21
C ILE A 238 12.33 -2.21 -1.51
N ASP A 239 13.55 -2.67 -1.82
CA ASP A 239 14.79 -2.13 -1.24
C ASP A 239 15.28 -0.88 -1.98
N ASP A 240 14.57 -0.44 -3.02
CA ASP A 240 14.97 0.73 -3.79
C ASP A 240 14.50 2.02 -3.09
N TYR A 241 15.17 2.32 -1.99
CA TYR A 241 14.88 3.50 -1.16
C TYR A 241 15.15 4.81 -1.88
N ASN A 242 16.09 4.84 -2.85
CA ASN A 242 16.34 6.01 -3.70
C ASN A 242 15.15 6.36 -4.59
N SER A 243 14.39 5.35 -4.99
CA SER A 243 13.22 5.46 -5.86
C SER A 243 11.91 5.62 -5.10
N SER A 244 11.96 5.46 -3.77
CA SER A 244 10.79 5.44 -2.90
C SER A 244 10.58 6.76 -2.15
N THR A 245 9.33 7.18 -2.07
CA THR A 245 8.88 8.25 -1.18
C THR A 245 7.57 7.82 -0.54
N PHE A 246 7.49 7.87 0.79
CA PHE A 246 6.30 7.54 1.56
C PHE A 246 5.58 8.82 1.96
N TRP A 247 4.25 8.82 1.84
CA TRP A 247 3.44 10.01 1.96
C TRP A 247 2.28 9.82 2.93
N TRP A 248 1.93 10.90 3.62
CA TRP A 248 0.69 11.06 4.35
C TRP A 248 -0.16 12.08 3.61
N SER A 249 -1.22 11.62 2.94
CA SER A 249 -2.14 12.45 2.17
C SER A 249 -3.34 12.83 3.02
N VAL A 250 -3.63 14.13 3.13
CA VAL A 250 -4.71 14.69 3.94
C VAL A 250 -5.86 15.12 3.02
N ASN A 251 -7.06 14.60 3.27
CA ASN A 251 -8.28 14.98 2.58
C ASN A 251 -8.76 16.35 3.11
N VAL A 252 -8.24 17.41 2.48
CA VAL A 252 -8.53 18.79 2.88
C VAL A 252 -10.02 19.11 2.77
N TYR A 253 -10.66 18.67 1.68
CA TYR A 253 -12.08 18.93 1.45
C TYR A 253 -12.97 18.45 2.60
N ASN A 254 -12.69 17.30 3.15
CA ASN A 254 -13.48 16.70 4.23
C ASN A 254 -13.33 17.42 5.58
N ILE A 255 -12.15 17.99 5.84
CA ILE A 255 -11.86 18.68 7.11
C ILE A 255 -12.21 20.16 7.09
N LEU A 256 -12.45 20.74 5.89
CA LEU A 256 -12.82 22.12 5.75
C LEU A 256 -14.25 22.36 6.25
N PRO A 257 -14.51 23.52 6.91
CA PRO A 257 -15.87 23.99 7.18
C PRO A 257 -16.69 24.13 5.88
N GLU A 258 -18.00 23.88 5.94
CA GLU A 258 -18.89 23.93 4.75
C GLU A 258 -18.77 25.23 3.96
N SER A 259 -18.60 26.38 4.65
CA SER A 259 -18.42 27.69 4.00
C SER A 259 -17.17 27.81 3.15
N TRP A 260 -16.13 26.98 3.42
CA TRP A 260 -14.86 27.00 2.72
C TRP A 260 -14.76 25.95 1.62
N LYS A 261 -15.61 24.91 1.65
CA LYS A 261 -15.61 23.83 0.64
C LYS A 261 -15.81 24.32 -0.78
N LYS A 262 -16.49 25.45 -0.98
CA LYS A 262 -16.66 26.08 -2.31
C LYS A 262 -15.35 26.56 -2.95
N TYR A 263 -14.28 26.70 -2.16
CA TYR A 263 -12.97 27.15 -2.64
C TYR A 263 -11.97 25.98 -2.85
N TRP A 264 -12.40 24.75 -2.55
CA TRP A 264 -11.53 23.58 -2.67
C TRP A 264 -12.23 22.46 -3.42
N VAL A 265 -11.50 21.78 -4.31
CA VAL A 265 -12.07 20.69 -5.09
C VAL A 265 -11.93 19.35 -4.32
N PRO A 266 -12.95 18.46 -4.36
CA PRO A 266 -12.96 17.23 -3.55
C PRO A 266 -11.81 16.24 -3.86
N TRP A 267 -11.32 16.26 -5.10
CA TRP A 267 -10.28 15.36 -5.56
C TRP A 267 -8.85 15.83 -5.25
N LEU A 268 -8.67 17.03 -4.69
CA LEU A 268 -7.35 17.60 -4.40
C LEU A 268 -7.05 17.51 -2.92
N ASN A 269 -5.98 16.82 -2.59
CA ASN A 269 -5.43 16.69 -1.25
C ASN A 269 -4.11 17.46 -1.11
N ILE A 270 -3.66 17.63 0.13
CA ILE A 270 -2.29 18.04 0.45
C ILE A 270 -1.59 16.81 1.04
N ALA A 271 -0.35 16.58 0.65
CA ALA A 271 0.43 15.47 1.17
C ALA A 271 1.81 15.93 1.66
N VAL A 272 2.28 15.30 2.74
CA VAL A 272 3.65 15.40 3.22
C VAL A 272 4.35 14.09 2.94
N GLY A 273 5.56 14.16 2.38
CA GLY A 273 6.34 13.00 1.96
C GLY A 273 7.71 12.96 2.63
N TYR A 274 8.18 11.74 2.82
CA TYR A 274 9.52 11.45 3.28
C TYR A 274 10.20 10.45 2.36
N GLY A 275 11.44 10.74 2.01
CA GLY A 275 12.29 9.89 1.18
C GLY A 275 13.76 10.22 1.38
N ALA A 276 14.62 9.56 0.64
CA ALA A 276 16.03 9.87 0.61
C ALA A 276 16.60 9.69 -0.81
N ASN A 277 17.79 10.18 -1.04
CA ASN A 277 18.53 9.96 -2.27
C ASN A 277 20.02 9.74 -1.97
N SER A 278 20.74 9.26 -2.99
CA SER A 278 22.17 8.95 -2.92
C SER A 278 22.52 7.93 -1.82
N ILE A 279 21.58 7.04 -1.48
CA ILE A 279 21.82 5.93 -0.56
C ILE A 279 22.60 4.86 -1.30
N ASP A 280 23.74 4.44 -0.73
CA ASP A 280 24.48 3.27 -1.21
C ASP A 280 23.87 1.99 -0.61
N VAL A 281 23.08 1.29 -1.40
CA VAL A 281 22.46 0.02 -0.99
C VAL A 281 23.44 -1.15 -0.80
N LYS A 282 24.74 -0.94 -1.10
CA LYS A 282 25.81 -1.89 -0.78
C LYS A 282 26.55 -1.54 0.50
N ALA A 283 26.34 -0.34 1.04
CA ALA A 283 26.84 -0.01 2.37
C ALA A 283 26.24 -1.00 3.38
N ASP A 284 26.93 -1.15 4.51
CA ASP A 284 26.39 -1.93 5.63
C ASP A 284 25.01 -1.37 6.01
N PRO A 285 23.93 -2.18 5.91
CA PRO A 285 22.59 -1.69 6.22
C PRO A 285 22.45 -1.23 7.68
N ASN A 286 23.32 -1.71 8.57
CA ASN A 286 23.35 -1.37 9.99
C ASN A 286 24.41 -0.27 10.30
N GLY A 287 25.19 0.12 9.29
CA GLY A 287 26.20 1.15 9.39
C GLY A 287 25.63 2.57 9.30
N PRO A 288 26.45 3.59 9.63
CA PRO A 288 26.05 4.96 9.41
C PRO A 288 25.84 5.23 7.91
N PRO A 289 24.84 6.08 7.55
CA PRO A 289 24.65 6.49 6.18
C PRO A 289 25.93 7.05 5.55
N ASP A 290 26.13 6.76 4.30
CA ASP A 290 27.23 7.33 3.55
C ASP A 290 27.11 8.89 3.51
N GLN A 291 28.24 9.56 3.31
CA GLN A 291 28.31 11.04 3.34
C GLN A 291 27.50 11.72 2.22
N LEU A 292 27.17 11.00 1.15
CA LEU A 292 26.39 11.50 0.02
C LEU A 292 24.88 11.36 0.24
N SER A 293 24.48 10.52 1.18
CA SER A 293 23.07 10.24 1.46
C SER A 293 22.35 11.48 2.02
N GLN A 294 21.18 11.79 1.48
CA GLN A 294 20.41 12.97 1.84
C GLN A 294 18.94 12.65 2.07
N ARG A 295 18.40 13.17 3.17
CA ARG A 295 16.95 13.13 3.44
C ARG A 295 16.20 14.10 2.53
N ARG A 296 15.00 13.71 2.13
CA ARG A 296 14.06 14.53 1.38
C ARG A 296 12.76 14.64 2.17
N TYR A 297 12.40 15.87 2.51
CA TYR A 297 11.09 16.19 3.07
C TYR A 297 10.30 16.90 1.97
N VAL A 298 9.10 16.45 1.70
CA VAL A 298 8.34 16.93 0.55
C VAL A 298 6.96 17.36 1.01
N VAL A 299 6.50 18.51 0.54
CA VAL A 299 5.11 18.96 0.67
C VAL A 299 4.56 19.15 -0.73
N GLY A 300 3.46 18.51 -1.03
CA GLY A 300 2.90 18.55 -2.38
C GLY A 300 1.39 18.41 -2.43
N LEU A 301 0.87 18.65 -3.59
CA LEU A 301 -0.49 18.29 -3.92
C LEU A 301 -0.61 16.77 -4.06
N ASP A 302 -1.81 16.24 -3.88
CA ASP A 302 -2.10 14.84 -4.11
C ASP A 302 -3.50 14.67 -4.68
N TYR A 303 -3.71 13.56 -5.38
CA TYR A 303 -4.99 13.24 -6.00
C TYR A 303 -5.74 12.20 -5.16
N ASN A 304 -6.95 12.55 -4.74
CA ASN A 304 -7.90 11.57 -4.23
C ASN A 304 -8.53 10.83 -5.42
N LEU A 305 -8.00 9.66 -5.74
CA LEU A 305 -8.44 8.89 -6.90
C LEU A 305 -9.90 8.42 -6.80
N VAL A 306 -10.43 8.32 -5.58
CA VAL A 306 -11.85 7.99 -5.35
C VAL A 306 -12.78 9.10 -5.85
N GLU A 307 -12.34 10.36 -5.75
CA GLU A 307 -13.11 11.51 -6.23
C GLU A 307 -12.75 11.93 -7.66
N LEU A 308 -11.49 11.70 -8.07
CA LEU A 308 -10.99 12.09 -9.38
C LEU A 308 -11.48 11.16 -10.49
N LEU A 309 -11.47 9.84 -10.26
CA LEU A 309 -11.83 8.86 -11.27
C LEU A 309 -13.35 8.63 -11.29
N PRO A 310 -13.94 8.41 -12.48
CA PRO A 310 -15.37 8.19 -12.60
C PRO A 310 -15.82 6.93 -11.85
N LYS A 311 -17.06 6.95 -11.34
CA LYS A 311 -17.69 5.76 -10.78
C LYS A 311 -17.99 4.75 -11.89
N GLY A 312 -17.91 3.46 -11.57
CA GLY A 312 -18.15 2.36 -12.51
C GLY A 312 -18.72 1.13 -11.82
N GLY A 313 -18.49 -0.05 -12.40
CA GLY A 313 -18.87 -1.31 -11.77
C GLY A 313 -18.15 -1.56 -10.44
N HIS A 314 -18.62 -2.53 -9.65
CA HIS A 314 -18.15 -2.80 -8.29
C HIS A 314 -16.62 -2.97 -8.20
N PHE A 315 -16.06 -3.82 -9.04
CA PHE A 315 -14.60 -4.05 -9.06
C PHE A 315 -13.82 -2.78 -9.40
N TRP A 316 -14.29 -1.97 -10.34
CA TRP A 316 -13.65 -0.71 -10.69
C TRP A 316 -13.67 0.28 -9.51
N ASN A 317 -14.80 0.36 -8.81
CA ASN A 317 -14.92 1.23 -7.63
C ASN A 317 -13.98 0.77 -6.49
N TRP A 318 -13.88 -0.54 -6.25
CA TRP A 318 -12.91 -1.09 -5.33
C TRP A 318 -11.47 -0.84 -5.79
N LEU A 319 -11.17 -1.05 -7.07
CA LEU A 319 -9.83 -0.85 -7.63
C LEU A 319 -9.37 0.62 -7.50
N ARG A 320 -10.22 1.59 -7.86
CA ARG A 320 -9.86 3.02 -7.71
C ARG A 320 -9.66 3.44 -6.25
N GLN A 321 -10.39 2.81 -5.32
CA GLN A 321 -10.18 2.97 -3.88
C GLN A 321 -8.83 2.39 -3.45
N SER A 322 -8.46 1.22 -3.95
CA SER A 322 -7.16 0.57 -3.67
C SER A 322 -5.99 1.31 -4.32
N LEU A 323 -6.17 1.82 -5.54
CA LEU A 323 -5.16 2.65 -6.21
C LEU A 323 -4.90 3.98 -5.48
N ASN A 324 -5.83 4.41 -4.62
CA ASN A 324 -5.64 5.64 -3.84
C ASN A 324 -4.49 5.56 -2.81
N PHE A 325 -3.97 4.35 -2.54
CA PHE A 325 -2.75 4.16 -1.73
C PHE A 325 -1.44 4.38 -2.52
N ILE A 326 -1.55 4.65 -3.83
CA ILE A 326 -0.42 5.01 -4.69
C ILE A 326 -0.42 6.52 -4.88
N LYS A 327 0.76 7.14 -4.70
CA LYS A 327 0.95 8.57 -4.95
C LYS A 327 1.37 8.78 -6.41
N LEU A 328 0.54 9.48 -7.15
CA LEU A 328 0.87 9.89 -8.51
C LEU A 328 1.76 11.16 -8.52
N PRO A 329 2.59 11.36 -9.56
CA PRO A 329 3.35 12.59 -9.73
C PRO A 329 2.44 13.83 -9.72
N SER A 330 2.85 14.87 -9.00
CA SER A 330 2.06 16.09 -8.82
C SER A 330 2.96 17.25 -8.39
N PRO A 331 2.49 18.50 -8.44
CA PRO A 331 3.27 19.64 -7.96
C PRO A 331 3.68 19.47 -6.50
N ALA A 332 4.98 19.67 -6.22
CA ALA A 332 5.53 19.56 -4.87
C ALA A 332 6.76 20.43 -4.67
N ILE A 333 7.04 20.70 -3.40
CA ILE A 333 8.24 21.39 -2.93
C ILE A 333 9.03 20.39 -2.08
N GLU A 334 10.25 20.12 -2.49
CA GLU A 334 11.21 19.30 -1.78
C GLU A 334 12.14 20.17 -0.93
N PHE A 335 12.36 19.78 0.30
CA PHE A 335 13.30 20.37 1.25
C PHE A 335 14.36 19.33 1.59
N GLY A 336 15.62 19.70 1.47
CA GLY A 336 16.74 18.81 1.77
C GLY A 336 18.07 19.58 1.86
N ASN A 337 19.17 18.87 2.05
CA ASN A 337 20.49 19.49 2.16
C ASN A 337 20.91 20.24 0.88
N GLY A 338 20.31 19.90 -0.27
CA GLY A 338 20.50 20.60 -1.55
C GLY A 338 19.64 21.88 -1.70
N GLY A 339 19.00 22.35 -0.62
CA GLY A 339 18.09 23.51 -0.62
C GLY A 339 16.65 23.14 -0.93
N THR A 340 15.85 24.16 -1.27
CA THR A 340 14.44 24.01 -1.62
C THR A 340 14.30 23.89 -3.13
N LYS A 341 13.57 22.88 -3.59
CA LYS A 341 13.33 22.61 -5.02
C LYS A 341 11.83 22.49 -5.26
N PHE A 342 11.34 23.13 -6.31
CA PHE A 342 9.98 22.95 -6.81
C PHE A 342 9.99 21.97 -7.98
N SER A 343 9.01 21.08 -8.04
CA SER A 343 8.76 20.17 -9.17
C SER A 343 7.30 20.22 -9.56
N LEU A 344 7.03 20.38 -10.86
CA LEU A 344 5.65 20.36 -11.37
C LEU A 344 5.03 18.96 -11.33
N LEU A 345 5.85 17.94 -11.55
CA LEU A 345 5.47 16.52 -11.49
C LEU A 345 6.50 15.76 -10.65
N TYR A 346 6.54 16.00 -9.36
CA TYR A 346 7.47 15.35 -8.44
C TYR A 346 7.40 13.81 -8.57
N PRO A 347 8.54 13.10 -8.65
CA PRO A 347 9.92 13.55 -8.48
C PRO A 347 10.64 13.93 -9.80
N PHE A 348 9.95 14.01 -10.93
CA PHE A 348 10.55 14.37 -12.20
C PHE A 348 11.05 15.81 -12.20
N ARG A 349 12.20 16.03 -12.84
CA ARG A 349 12.81 17.35 -13.01
C ARG A 349 12.86 17.68 -14.49
N PHE A 350 12.19 18.73 -14.86
CA PHE A 350 12.17 19.23 -16.24
C PHE A 350 13.05 20.47 -16.36
N ASN A 351 13.87 20.52 -17.42
CA ASN A 351 14.63 21.70 -17.79
C ASN A 351 14.08 22.23 -19.12
N LEU A 352 13.34 23.31 -19.07
CA LEU A 352 12.82 23.99 -20.25
C LEU A 352 13.56 25.33 -20.42
N ASN A 353 14.50 25.39 -21.39
CA ASN A 353 15.24 26.60 -21.75
C ASN A 353 15.86 27.35 -20.56
N GLY A 354 16.46 26.62 -19.62
CA GLY A 354 17.11 27.20 -18.44
C GLY A 354 16.23 27.34 -17.20
N PHE A 355 14.92 27.13 -17.32
CA PHE A 355 14.04 26.98 -16.15
C PHE A 355 14.00 25.52 -15.69
N LYS A 356 14.36 25.28 -14.43
CA LYS A 356 14.29 23.97 -13.79
C LYS A 356 12.98 23.86 -13.00
N PHE A 357 12.14 22.88 -13.35
CA PHE A 357 10.88 22.60 -12.68
C PHE A 357 10.89 21.24 -12.03
#